data_9c9cb07511899bc2a69c34472690b717
#
_entry.id   9c9cb07511899bc2a69c34472690b717
#
_cell.length_a   1.000
_cell.length_b   1.000
_cell.length_c   1.000
_cell.angle_alpha   90.00
_cell.angle_beta   90.00
_cell.angle_gamma   90.00
#
_symmetry.space_group_name_H-M   'P 1'
#
loop_
_entity.id
_entity.type
_entity.pdbx_description
1 polymer ?
#
loop_
_entity_poly.entity_id
_entity_poly.type
_entity_poly.pdbx_seq_one_letter_code
_entity_poly.pdbx_strand_id
1 'polypeptide(L)'
;MPSPYLKFWFALLIALLWAAVSSPVQAANSWVWPIDPHQLSVGFDRPAQNWLPGHRGVDLYGTTGTQVYAAGNGIIAFAGLVAGKGVVVVKHGVLRTTYEPVIASVSLGAQVRAGELLGTLQPGNSHCASETAVTCLHWGLIRGNTYLNPLVLVQKPVRLFPQFENN
;
A
#
# COMPACT_ATOMS: atom_id res chain seq x y z
N MET A 1 12.54 -2.71 64.23
CA MET A 1 11.85 -3.56 63.25
C MET A 1 11.29 -2.67 62.18
N PRO A 2 11.66 -2.82 60.91
CA PRO A 2 11.11 -1.98 59.83
C PRO A 2 9.64 -2.34 59.55
N SER A 3 8.81 -1.31 59.45
CA SER A 3 7.38 -1.39 59.23
C SER A 3 7.05 -2.16 57.91
N PRO A 4 6.10 -3.12 57.94
CA PRO A 4 5.73 -3.89 56.74
C PRO A 4 5.19 -3.00 55.60
N TYR A 5 4.69 -1.80 55.92
CA TYR A 5 4.13 -0.86 54.95
C TYR A 5 5.20 -0.24 54.02
N LEU A 6 6.46 -0.13 54.45
CA LEU A 6 7.55 0.45 53.65
C LEU A 6 7.90 -0.43 52.47
N LYS A 7 7.78 -1.75 52.60
CA LYS A 7 8.04 -2.73 51.48
C LYS A 7 6.94 -2.72 50.41
N PHE A 8 5.70 -2.41 50.79
CA PHE A 8 4.57 -2.32 49.85
C PHE A 8 4.67 -1.10 48.95
N TRP A 9 5.10 0.04 49.48
CA TRP A 9 5.28 1.27 48.71
C TRP A 9 6.43 1.16 47.69
N PHE A 10 7.52 0.48 48.01
CA PHE A 10 8.62 0.25 47.08
C PHE A 10 8.23 -0.68 45.92
N ALA A 11 7.45 -1.71 46.17
CA ALA A 11 6.96 -2.62 45.12
C ALA A 11 5.98 -1.94 44.17
N LEU A 12 5.13 -1.02 44.66
CA LEU A 12 4.18 -0.26 43.87
C LEU A 12 4.87 0.77 42.96
N LEU A 13 5.94 1.42 43.43
CA LEU A 13 6.73 2.38 42.65
C LEU A 13 7.51 1.70 41.53
N ILE A 14 8.03 0.50 41.74
CA ILE A 14 8.75 -0.26 40.69
C ILE A 14 7.77 -0.73 39.61
N ALA A 15 6.53 -1.14 39.97
CA ALA A 15 5.52 -1.56 39.01
C ALA A 15 5.04 -0.37 38.13
N LEU A 16 4.96 0.85 38.68
CA LEU A 16 4.60 2.05 37.95
C LEU A 16 5.69 2.51 36.96
N LEU A 17 6.97 2.27 37.25
CA LEU A 17 8.08 2.61 36.36
C LEU A 17 8.21 1.66 35.16
N TRP A 18 7.70 0.45 35.23
CA TRP A 18 7.72 -0.50 34.09
C TRP A 18 6.57 -0.32 33.11
N ALA A 19 5.53 0.41 33.46
CA ALA A 19 4.39 0.69 32.57
C ALA A 19 4.66 1.84 31.56
N ALA A 20 5.80 2.54 31.65
CA ALA A 20 6.04 3.78 30.94
C ALA A 20 6.90 3.68 29.67
N VAL A 21 7.31 2.47 29.21
CA VAL A 21 8.22 2.38 28.04
C VAL A 21 7.75 1.29 27.06
N SER A 22 6.56 1.44 26.55
CA SER A 22 6.19 0.82 25.28
C SER A 22 5.70 1.89 24.31
N SER A 23 6.62 2.76 23.87
CA SER A 23 6.37 3.52 22.66
C SER A 23 6.23 2.51 21.53
N PRO A 24 5.11 2.50 20.77
CA PRO A 24 5.04 1.65 19.58
C PRO A 24 6.15 2.13 18.65
N VAL A 25 7.11 1.26 18.37
CA VAL A 25 8.03 1.46 17.24
C VAL A 25 7.14 1.60 16.02
N GLN A 26 6.99 2.83 15.56
CA GLN A 26 6.30 3.13 14.32
C GLN A 26 7.11 2.45 13.22
N ALA A 27 6.66 1.29 12.77
CA ALA A 27 7.30 0.57 11.68
C ALA A 27 7.44 1.56 10.52
N ALA A 28 8.68 1.80 10.09
CA ALA A 28 8.95 2.64 8.93
C ALA A 28 8.02 2.19 7.81
N ASN A 29 7.35 3.13 7.13
CA ASN A 29 6.48 2.84 6.00
C ASN A 29 7.33 2.20 4.90
N SER A 30 7.45 0.87 4.93
CA SER A 30 8.05 0.11 3.85
C SER A 30 6.99 -0.05 2.77
N TRP A 31 7.26 0.48 1.57
CA TRP A 31 6.42 0.24 0.41
C TRP A 31 6.87 -1.03 -0.30
N VAL A 32 5.90 -1.82 -0.75
CA VAL A 32 6.14 -3.08 -1.47
C VAL A 32 5.32 -3.12 -2.75
N TRP A 33 5.71 -3.97 -3.69
CA TRP A 33 4.93 -4.21 -4.89
C TRP A 33 3.60 -4.91 -4.53
N PRO A 34 2.49 -4.49 -5.17
CA PRO A 34 1.17 -5.03 -4.86
C PRO A 34 0.88 -6.40 -5.48
N ILE A 35 1.75 -6.88 -6.35
CA ILE A 35 1.62 -8.16 -7.07
C ILE A 35 3.02 -8.74 -7.30
N ASP A 36 3.13 -10.07 -7.36
CA ASP A 36 4.36 -10.77 -7.70
C ASP A 36 4.07 -11.90 -8.73
N PRO A 37 4.83 -12.00 -9.83
CA PRO A 37 5.88 -11.07 -10.28
C PRO A 37 5.31 -9.71 -10.66
N HIS A 38 6.09 -8.63 -10.46
CA HIS A 38 5.69 -7.24 -10.71
C HIS A 38 6.17 -6.73 -12.07
N GLN A 39 5.71 -7.35 -13.14
CA GLN A 39 6.04 -6.93 -14.51
C GLN A 39 5.13 -5.80 -14.96
N LEU A 40 5.72 -4.66 -15.36
CA LEU A 40 5.00 -3.50 -15.88
C LEU A 40 4.48 -3.79 -17.30
N SER A 41 3.19 -3.56 -17.51
CA SER A 41 2.53 -3.60 -18.82
C SER A 41 2.35 -2.22 -19.41
N VAL A 42 1.71 -1.30 -18.65
CA VAL A 42 1.46 0.08 -19.08
C VAL A 42 1.93 1.04 -18.00
N GLY A 43 2.73 2.03 -18.39
CA GLY A 43 3.26 3.05 -17.49
C GLY A 43 2.23 4.13 -17.14
N PHE A 44 2.56 4.93 -16.12
CA PHE A 44 1.79 6.10 -15.75
C PHE A 44 1.91 7.19 -16.84
N ASP A 45 0.75 7.71 -17.27
CA ASP A 45 0.65 8.86 -18.18
C ASP A 45 -0.26 9.90 -17.56
N ARG A 46 0.35 10.95 -17.00
CA ARG A 46 -0.40 11.96 -16.26
C ARG A 46 -1.32 12.76 -17.19
N PRO A 47 -2.66 12.71 -17.02
CA PRO A 47 -3.54 13.57 -17.77
C PRO A 47 -3.27 15.05 -17.46
N ALA A 48 -3.32 15.92 -18.45
CA ALA A 48 -3.15 17.37 -18.26
C ALA A 48 -4.19 17.95 -17.28
N GLN A 49 -5.39 17.36 -17.28
CA GLN A 49 -6.46 17.62 -16.31
C GLN A 49 -7.14 16.30 -15.97
N ASN A 50 -7.75 16.20 -14.76
CA ASN A 50 -8.28 14.92 -14.26
C ASN A 50 -9.37 14.26 -15.13
N TRP A 51 -10.03 15.00 -15.99
CA TRP A 51 -11.07 14.51 -16.92
C TRP A 51 -10.57 14.24 -18.34
N LEU A 52 -9.33 14.60 -18.66
CA LEU A 52 -8.71 14.34 -19.95
C LEU A 52 -8.15 12.92 -20.06
N PRO A 53 -7.91 12.41 -21.28
CA PRO A 53 -7.24 11.15 -21.50
C PRO A 53 -5.87 11.08 -20.83
N GLY A 54 -5.47 9.88 -20.43
CA GLY A 54 -4.21 9.58 -19.76
C GLY A 54 -4.34 8.30 -18.96
N HIS A 55 -3.24 7.80 -18.38
CA HIS A 55 -3.21 6.62 -17.55
C HIS A 55 -2.93 7.00 -16.08
N ARG A 56 -3.93 6.89 -15.21
CA ARG A 56 -3.94 7.41 -13.84
C ARG A 56 -3.26 6.50 -12.82
N GLY A 57 -2.56 5.47 -13.29
CA GLY A 57 -1.83 4.50 -12.51
C GLY A 57 -0.81 3.78 -13.38
N VAL A 58 -0.43 2.59 -12.98
CA VAL A 58 0.35 1.65 -13.78
C VAL A 58 -0.41 0.34 -13.87
N ASP A 59 -0.25 -0.37 -14.99
CA ASP A 59 -0.78 -1.72 -15.14
C ASP A 59 0.35 -2.74 -14.98
N LEU A 60 0.14 -3.69 -14.08
CA LEU A 60 1.05 -4.78 -13.79
C LEU A 60 0.45 -6.09 -14.30
N TYR A 61 1.21 -6.87 -15.07
CA TYR A 61 0.76 -8.16 -15.60
C TYR A 61 0.39 -9.12 -14.49
N GLY A 62 -0.68 -9.90 -14.71
CA GLY A 62 -1.12 -10.97 -13.84
C GLY A 62 -2.03 -11.94 -14.60
N THR A 63 -2.56 -12.90 -13.87
CA THR A 63 -3.60 -13.82 -14.33
C THR A 63 -4.78 -13.74 -13.37
N THR A 64 -5.96 -14.13 -13.84
CA THR A 64 -7.13 -14.26 -12.97
C THR A 64 -6.80 -15.09 -11.73
N GLY A 65 -7.17 -14.60 -10.55
CA GLY A 65 -6.90 -15.25 -9.28
C GLY A 65 -5.52 -14.91 -8.67
N THR A 66 -4.64 -14.19 -9.37
CA THR A 66 -3.38 -13.71 -8.78
C THR A 66 -3.65 -12.88 -7.54
N GLN A 67 -2.91 -13.13 -6.47
CA GLN A 67 -3.03 -12.41 -5.19
C GLN A 67 -2.56 -10.96 -5.31
N VAL A 68 -3.33 -10.06 -4.71
CA VAL A 68 -3.05 -8.62 -4.67
C VAL A 68 -2.87 -8.19 -3.22
N TYR A 69 -1.80 -7.46 -2.96
CA TYR A 69 -1.36 -7.08 -1.63
C TYR A 69 -1.37 -5.56 -1.42
N ALA A 70 -1.52 -5.12 -0.17
CA ALA A 70 -1.39 -3.72 0.20
C ALA A 70 0.03 -3.23 -0.04
N ALA A 71 0.20 -2.18 -0.83
CA ALA A 71 1.52 -1.62 -1.12
C ALA A 71 2.16 -0.95 0.10
N GLY A 72 1.38 -0.55 1.09
CA GLY A 72 1.85 0.08 2.33
C GLY A 72 0.88 -0.10 3.48
N ASN A 73 1.31 0.26 4.68
CA ASN A 73 0.44 0.27 5.87
C ASN A 73 -0.69 1.29 5.69
N GLY A 74 -1.93 0.94 6.05
CA GLY A 74 -3.05 1.85 5.92
C GLY A 74 -4.37 1.32 6.44
N ILE A 75 -5.45 1.98 6.02
CA ILE A 75 -6.83 1.62 6.35
C ILE A 75 -7.60 1.46 5.06
N ILE A 76 -8.41 0.42 4.93
CA ILE A 76 -9.28 0.21 3.79
C ILE A 76 -10.33 1.33 3.74
N ALA A 77 -10.23 2.19 2.75
CA ALA A 77 -11.15 3.31 2.54
C ALA A 77 -12.31 2.94 1.61
N PHE A 78 -12.15 1.88 0.80
CA PHE A 78 -13.19 1.31 -0.04
C PHE A 78 -12.84 -0.14 -0.40
N ALA A 79 -13.83 -1.00 -0.45
CA ALA A 79 -13.74 -2.36 -1.00
C ALA A 79 -15.11 -2.73 -1.55
N GLY A 80 -15.24 -2.84 -2.88
CA GLY A 80 -16.53 -3.08 -3.53
C GLY A 80 -16.49 -2.98 -5.03
N LEU A 81 -17.67 -2.97 -5.67
CA LEU A 81 -17.81 -2.88 -7.12
C LEU A 81 -18.02 -1.41 -7.56
N VAL A 82 -17.31 -1.01 -8.60
CA VAL A 82 -17.52 0.25 -9.33
C VAL A 82 -17.72 -0.11 -10.80
N ALA A 83 -18.92 0.12 -11.34
CA ALA A 83 -19.27 -0.25 -12.72
C ALA A 83 -18.96 -1.71 -13.08
N GLY A 84 -19.21 -2.64 -12.15
CA GLY A 84 -18.96 -4.08 -12.34
C GLY A 84 -17.50 -4.52 -12.13
N LYS A 85 -16.58 -3.59 -11.87
CA LYS A 85 -15.17 -3.86 -11.59
C LYS A 85 -14.94 -3.80 -10.08
N GLY A 86 -14.29 -4.82 -9.52
CA GLY A 86 -13.88 -4.83 -8.12
C GLY A 86 -12.77 -3.82 -7.87
N VAL A 87 -12.95 -2.97 -6.86
CA VAL A 87 -12.00 -1.92 -6.51
C VAL A 87 -11.69 -1.99 -5.02
N VAL A 88 -10.41 -1.91 -4.66
CA VAL A 88 -9.95 -1.70 -3.30
C VAL A 88 -9.18 -0.38 -3.23
N VAL A 89 -9.44 0.42 -2.19
CA VAL A 89 -8.71 1.65 -1.90
C VAL A 89 -8.14 1.58 -0.50
N VAL A 90 -6.82 1.79 -0.39
CA VAL A 90 -6.13 1.87 0.90
C VAL A 90 -5.70 3.32 1.14
N LYS A 91 -6.03 3.87 2.31
CA LYS A 91 -5.63 5.21 2.76
C LYS A 91 -4.37 5.13 3.63
N HIS A 92 -3.34 5.88 3.25
CA HIS A 92 -2.04 5.97 3.90
C HIS A 92 -1.78 7.42 4.36
N GLY A 93 -2.54 7.88 5.35
CA GLY A 93 -2.52 9.30 5.75
C GLY A 93 -3.06 10.21 4.65
N VAL A 94 -2.18 11.03 4.03
CA VAL A 94 -2.57 11.96 2.93
C VAL A 94 -2.57 11.30 1.55
N LEU A 95 -2.04 10.09 1.42
CA LEU A 95 -2.00 9.31 0.18
C LEU A 95 -3.11 8.25 0.17
N ARG A 96 -3.52 7.84 -1.03
CA ARG A 96 -4.38 6.69 -1.28
C ARG A 96 -3.80 5.87 -2.42
N THR A 97 -3.80 4.55 -2.27
CA THR A 97 -3.55 3.62 -3.38
C THR A 97 -4.85 2.96 -3.80
N THR A 98 -5.01 2.71 -5.09
CA THR A 98 -6.17 2.05 -5.70
C THR A 98 -5.73 0.79 -6.42
N TYR A 99 -6.55 -0.25 -6.34
CA TYR A 99 -6.29 -1.58 -6.90
C TYR A 99 -7.52 -2.05 -7.63
N GLU A 100 -7.41 -2.31 -8.93
CA GLU A 100 -8.49 -2.82 -9.77
C GLU A 100 -7.97 -3.64 -10.98
N PRO A 101 -8.71 -4.65 -11.45
CA PRO A 101 -9.92 -5.24 -10.89
C PRO A 101 -9.59 -6.26 -9.80
N VAL A 102 -10.14 -6.13 -8.59
CA VAL A 102 -9.82 -7.00 -7.44
C VAL A 102 -11.11 -7.53 -6.79
N ILE A 103 -11.22 -8.85 -6.65
CA ILE A 103 -12.20 -9.47 -5.74
C ILE A 103 -11.64 -9.31 -4.33
N ALA A 104 -12.22 -8.38 -3.57
CA ALA A 104 -11.72 -8.03 -2.25
C ALA A 104 -11.96 -9.15 -1.21
N SER A 105 -10.95 -9.43 -0.38
CA SER A 105 -11.03 -10.26 0.82
C SER A 105 -10.98 -9.43 2.11
N VAL A 106 -10.97 -8.11 1.99
CA VAL A 106 -10.91 -7.14 3.09
C VAL A 106 -12.17 -6.31 3.17
N SER A 107 -12.45 -5.72 4.33
CA SER A 107 -13.63 -4.90 4.57
C SER A 107 -13.27 -3.43 4.81
N LEU A 108 -14.21 -2.53 4.51
CA LEU A 108 -14.09 -1.10 4.82
C LEU A 108 -13.72 -0.88 6.29
N GLY A 109 -12.76 -0.01 6.53
CA GLY A 109 -12.27 0.35 7.87
C GLY A 109 -11.21 -0.61 8.45
N ALA A 110 -10.95 -1.77 7.82
CA ALA A 110 -9.91 -2.68 8.27
C ALA A 110 -8.53 -2.03 8.16
N GLN A 111 -7.66 -2.26 9.14
CA GLN A 111 -6.25 -1.89 9.09
C GLN A 111 -5.49 -2.96 8.31
N VAL A 112 -4.57 -2.54 7.45
CA VAL A 112 -3.70 -3.44 6.70
C VAL A 112 -2.25 -2.98 6.79
N ARG A 113 -1.33 -3.95 6.71
CA ARG A 113 0.11 -3.71 6.64
C ARG A 113 0.61 -3.88 5.21
N ALA A 114 1.77 -3.30 4.91
CA ALA A 114 2.47 -3.55 3.66
C ALA A 114 2.66 -5.07 3.45
N GLY A 115 2.28 -5.57 2.27
CA GLY A 115 2.31 -6.99 1.94
C GLY A 115 1.12 -7.81 2.47
N GLU A 116 0.13 -7.20 3.11
CA GLU A 116 -1.07 -7.91 3.55
C GLU A 116 -2.04 -8.12 2.37
N LEU A 117 -2.67 -9.30 2.31
CA LEU A 117 -3.56 -9.69 1.23
C LEU A 117 -4.81 -8.81 1.19
N LEU A 118 -5.07 -8.18 0.04
CA LEU A 118 -6.29 -7.40 -0.23
C LEU A 118 -7.37 -8.22 -0.94
N GLY A 119 -6.96 -9.21 -1.74
CA GLY A 119 -7.85 -10.01 -2.55
C GLY A 119 -7.13 -10.66 -3.73
N THR A 120 -7.88 -10.97 -4.79
CA THR A 120 -7.36 -11.61 -6.00
C THR A 120 -7.82 -10.87 -7.26
N LEU A 121 -7.04 -10.94 -8.33
CA LEU A 121 -7.42 -10.37 -9.63
C LEU A 121 -8.72 -10.99 -10.13
N GLN A 122 -9.68 -10.13 -10.48
CA GLN A 122 -10.97 -10.49 -11.06
C GLN A 122 -10.80 -10.92 -12.53
N PRO A 123 -11.56 -11.92 -13.02
CA PRO A 123 -11.57 -12.28 -14.43
C PRO A 123 -12.17 -11.16 -15.29
N GLY A 124 -11.63 -10.95 -16.48
CA GLY A 124 -12.11 -9.94 -17.44
C GLY A 124 -11.87 -8.48 -17.00
N ASN A 125 -12.37 -7.53 -17.78
CA ASN A 125 -12.38 -6.09 -17.48
C ASN A 125 -11.02 -5.43 -17.17
N SER A 126 -9.91 -5.97 -17.68
CA SER A 126 -8.59 -5.39 -17.56
C SER A 126 -8.19 -4.67 -18.85
N HIS A 127 -7.46 -3.56 -18.75
CA HIS A 127 -6.96 -2.79 -19.89
C HIS A 127 -5.94 -3.57 -20.74
N CYS A 128 -5.33 -4.61 -20.16
CA CYS A 128 -4.31 -5.43 -20.81
C CYS A 128 -4.84 -6.68 -21.49
N ALA A 129 -6.16 -6.92 -21.46
CA ALA A 129 -6.73 -8.16 -21.96
C ALA A 129 -6.75 -8.18 -23.48
N SER A 130 -5.70 -8.71 -24.08
CA SER A 130 -5.74 -9.21 -25.46
C SER A 130 -6.01 -10.72 -25.56
N GLU A 131 -5.83 -11.48 -24.45
CA GLU A 131 -6.03 -12.92 -24.38
C GLU A 131 -6.84 -13.29 -23.13
N THR A 132 -7.63 -14.36 -23.23
CA THR A 132 -8.66 -14.73 -22.22
C THR A 132 -8.15 -15.07 -20.83
N ALA A 133 -6.86 -15.29 -20.65
CA ALA A 133 -6.24 -15.64 -19.37
C ALA A 133 -5.38 -14.53 -18.77
N VAL A 134 -4.98 -13.53 -19.58
CA VAL A 134 -4.14 -12.42 -19.13
C VAL A 134 -5.02 -11.31 -18.59
N THR A 135 -4.72 -10.83 -17.40
CA THR A 135 -5.32 -9.66 -16.80
C THR A 135 -4.22 -8.75 -16.26
N CYS A 136 -4.54 -7.50 -15.93
CA CYS A 136 -3.59 -6.60 -15.29
C CYS A 136 -4.21 -6.04 -14.03
N LEU A 137 -3.35 -5.86 -13.03
CA LEU A 137 -3.66 -4.99 -11.91
C LEU A 137 -3.42 -3.55 -12.31
N HIS A 138 -4.46 -2.74 -12.40
CA HIS A 138 -4.31 -1.28 -12.40
C HIS A 138 -4.03 -0.81 -10.98
N TRP A 139 -2.85 -0.24 -10.75
CA TRP A 139 -2.41 0.27 -9.47
C TRP A 139 -2.23 1.78 -9.54
N GLY A 140 -3.04 2.52 -8.79
CA GLY A 140 -3.04 3.98 -8.76
C GLY A 140 -2.47 4.54 -7.45
N LEU A 141 -2.00 5.80 -7.50
CA LEU A 141 -1.59 6.59 -6.36
C LEU A 141 -2.21 7.99 -6.45
N ILE A 142 -2.84 8.45 -5.35
CA ILE A 142 -3.57 9.70 -5.32
C ILE A 142 -3.16 10.50 -4.07
N ARG A 143 -2.90 11.79 -4.24
CA ARG A 143 -2.78 12.78 -3.17
C ARG A 143 -3.85 13.85 -3.34
N GLY A 144 -4.80 13.95 -2.40
CA GLY A 144 -5.99 14.80 -2.58
C GLY A 144 -6.75 14.41 -3.83
N ASN A 145 -6.74 15.26 -4.86
CA ASN A 145 -7.35 15.02 -6.18
C ASN A 145 -6.29 14.84 -7.30
N THR A 146 -5.01 14.74 -6.96
CA THR A 146 -3.92 14.64 -7.94
C THR A 146 -3.44 13.20 -8.05
N TYR A 147 -3.44 12.66 -9.29
CA TYR A 147 -2.85 11.37 -9.61
C TYR A 147 -1.34 11.49 -9.70
N LEU A 148 -0.64 10.53 -9.11
CA LEU A 148 0.82 10.43 -9.04
C LEU A 148 1.26 9.08 -9.60
N ASN A 149 2.50 9.00 -10.07
CA ASN A 149 3.09 7.73 -10.48
C ASN A 149 3.34 6.84 -9.25
N PRO A 150 2.65 5.67 -9.10
CA PRO A 150 2.82 4.82 -7.95
C PRO A 150 4.20 4.18 -7.86
N LEU A 151 4.96 4.09 -8.95
CA LEU A 151 6.31 3.52 -8.96
C LEU A 151 7.27 4.26 -8.03
N VAL A 152 7.02 5.55 -7.74
CA VAL A 152 7.83 6.32 -6.77
C VAL A 152 7.84 5.73 -5.37
N LEU A 153 6.83 4.89 -5.03
CA LEU A 153 6.74 4.25 -3.73
C LEU A 153 7.73 3.07 -3.59
N VAL A 154 7.98 2.34 -4.67
CA VAL A 154 8.73 1.06 -4.65
C VAL A 154 10.09 1.15 -5.35
N GLN A 155 10.30 2.15 -6.19
CA GLN A 155 11.59 2.40 -6.83
C GLN A 155 12.54 3.10 -5.85
N LYS A 156 13.73 2.54 -5.67
CA LYS A 156 14.78 3.24 -4.92
C LYS A 156 15.22 4.47 -5.72
N PRO A 157 15.41 5.65 -5.09
CA PRO A 157 15.95 6.80 -5.80
C PRO A 157 17.32 6.45 -6.37
N VAL A 158 17.49 6.68 -7.67
CA VAL A 158 18.79 6.54 -8.33
C VAL A 158 19.70 7.62 -7.75
N ARG A 159 20.74 7.24 -7.02
CA ARG A 159 21.79 8.15 -6.60
C ARG A 159 22.81 8.22 -7.74
N LEU A 160 22.90 9.35 -8.41
CA LEU A 160 24.00 9.63 -9.32
C LEU A 160 25.23 9.90 -8.44
N PHE A 161 26.22 9.01 -8.51
CA PHE A 161 27.53 9.30 -7.94
C PHE A 161 28.20 10.35 -8.81
N PRO A 162 28.88 11.37 -8.22
CA PRO A 162 29.67 12.30 -9.01
C PRO A 162 30.72 11.51 -9.80
N GLN A 163 30.80 11.78 -11.09
CA GLN A 163 31.88 11.26 -11.93
C GLN A 163 33.17 11.91 -11.41
N PHE A 164 34.08 11.09 -10.88
CA PHE A 164 35.42 11.57 -10.58
C PHE A 164 36.10 11.81 -11.95
N GLU A 165 36.25 13.08 -12.34
CA GLU A 165 37.12 13.43 -13.43
C GLU A 165 38.55 13.11 -12.97
N ASN A 166 39.18 12.09 -13.58
CA ASN A 166 40.60 11.81 -13.43
C ASN A 166 41.33 12.88 -14.24
N ASN A 167 41.90 13.87 -13.54
CA ASN A 167 42.96 14.74 -14.08
C ASN A 167 44.29 13.98 -14.11
#